data_cfe357d88f6303e7e3fc3bd874128c21
#
_entry.id   cfe357d88f6303e7e3fc3bd874128c21
#
_cell.length_a   1.000
_cell.length_b   1.000
_cell.length_c   1.000
_cell.angle_alpha   90.00
_cell.angle_beta   90.00
_cell.angle_gamma   90.00
#
_symmetry.space_group_name_H-M   'P 1'
#
loop_
_entity.id
_entity.type
_entity.pdbx_description
1 polymer ?
#
loop_
_entity_poly.entity_id
_entity_poly.type
_entity_poly.pdbx_seq_one_letter_code
_entity_poly.pdbx_strand_id
1 'polypeptide(L)'
;HSQFCDGKATMAQMAEKAADFGFVSLGFSSHSPLPYENDWAMREEAYPAYFDEIARLKELYKNKMEIYCGIEWDTDTPRLPFLCSESSEQKHPPFDYVIGAIHSLVKNGELFSVDYTKELLLDVVHRLYGGDFWELCRDYYSAVVQSALRPEVDIVAHFDLITKYNRGSNLFDERDSAYLDIAKEALERILEKRPHLFFEINTGVMARAGKEYPYPAPALLHILCENGVPLILTGDCHRPEHFGVGYDFARELLLKERAPRLYLLSGGKFRKVAL
;
A
#
# COMPACT_ATOMS: atom_id res chain seq x y z
N HIS A 1 1.90 9.10 -4.75
CA HIS A 1 0.66 9.70 -5.23
C HIS A 1 0.93 11.07 -5.86
N SER A 2 0.02 11.59 -6.68
CA SER A 2 0.21 12.83 -7.42
C SER A 2 -1.14 13.41 -7.90
N GLN A 3 -1.07 14.41 -8.78
CA GLN A 3 -2.26 15.03 -9.42
C GLN A 3 -3.16 14.04 -10.19
N PHE A 4 -2.73 12.82 -10.42
CA PHE A 4 -3.53 11.79 -11.11
C PHE A 4 -4.50 11.07 -10.19
N CYS A 5 -4.30 11.18 -8.87
CA CYS A 5 -5.18 10.65 -7.84
C CYS A 5 -5.39 11.72 -6.74
N ASP A 6 -5.34 11.35 -5.48
CA ASP A 6 -5.55 12.28 -4.36
C ASP A 6 -4.28 13.00 -3.87
N GLY A 7 -3.13 12.79 -4.51
CA GLY A 7 -1.89 13.53 -4.24
C GLY A 7 -2.03 15.04 -4.48
N LYS A 8 -1.38 15.84 -3.64
CA LYS A 8 -1.54 17.31 -3.61
C LYS A 8 -0.44 18.06 -4.38
N ALA A 9 0.35 17.34 -5.16
CA ALA A 9 1.42 17.90 -5.98
C ALA A 9 1.52 17.17 -7.33
N THR A 10 2.17 17.79 -8.30
CA THR A 10 2.46 17.15 -9.59
C THR A 10 3.53 16.09 -9.43
N MET A 11 3.56 15.10 -10.33
CA MET A 11 4.65 14.11 -10.37
C MET A 11 6.02 14.78 -10.48
N ALA A 12 6.11 15.87 -11.23
CA ALA A 12 7.37 16.63 -11.38
C ALA A 12 7.83 17.22 -10.02
N GLN A 13 6.93 17.82 -9.26
CA GLN A 13 7.24 18.35 -7.92
C GLN A 13 7.62 17.22 -6.94
N MET A 14 6.93 16.09 -7.01
CA MET A 14 7.28 14.92 -6.21
C MET A 14 8.66 14.36 -6.57
N ALA A 15 8.98 14.24 -7.87
CA ALA A 15 10.27 13.77 -8.34
C ALA A 15 11.42 14.73 -7.97
N GLU A 16 11.21 16.04 -8.11
CA GLU A 16 12.18 17.07 -7.70
C GLU A 16 12.50 16.94 -6.22
N LYS A 17 11.47 16.85 -5.37
CA LYS A 17 11.64 16.72 -3.94
C LYS A 17 12.34 15.43 -3.53
N ALA A 18 12.01 14.30 -4.17
CA ALA A 18 12.68 13.02 -3.94
C ALA A 18 14.17 13.09 -4.32
N ALA A 19 14.49 13.70 -5.45
CA ALA A 19 15.88 13.90 -5.89
C ALA A 19 16.67 14.82 -4.94
N ASP A 20 16.05 15.89 -4.44
CA ASP A 20 16.66 16.78 -3.44
C ASP A 20 16.88 16.07 -2.08
N PHE A 21 16.02 15.13 -1.76
CA PHE A 21 16.17 14.28 -0.56
C PHE A 21 17.27 13.22 -0.71
N GLY A 22 17.76 13.00 -1.94
CA GLY A 22 18.82 12.05 -2.25
C GLY A 22 18.33 10.63 -2.56
N PHE A 23 17.09 10.47 -2.99
CA PHE A 23 16.58 9.17 -3.41
C PHE A 23 17.31 8.67 -4.65
N VAL A 24 17.64 7.37 -4.65
CA VAL A 24 18.25 6.68 -5.81
C VAL A 24 17.18 6.07 -6.72
N SER A 25 16.00 5.83 -6.21
CA SER A 25 14.84 5.36 -6.97
C SER A 25 13.53 5.91 -6.40
N LEU A 26 12.58 6.20 -7.27
CA LEU A 26 11.24 6.68 -6.93
C LEU A 26 10.21 5.93 -7.77
N GLY A 27 9.25 5.27 -7.12
CA GLY A 27 8.09 4.68 -7.77
C GLY A 27 6.85 5.55 -7.60
N PHE A 28 6.13 5.80 -8.68
CA PHE A 28 4.78 6.36 -8.63
C PHE A 28 3.76 5.23 -8.63
N SER A 29 2.80 5.27 -7.71
CA SER A 29 1.72 4.29 -7.58
C SER A 29 0.42 5.02 -7.22
N SER A 30 -0.18 5.69 -8.21
CA SER A 30 -1.50 6.30 -8.04
C SER A 30 -2.55 5.21 -7.78
N HIS A 31 -3.62 5.56 -7.05
CA HIS A 31 -4.78 4.66 -6.91
C HIS A 31 -5.37 4.32 -8.27
N SER A 32 -5.64 3.05 -8.51
CA SER A 32 -6.23 2.58 -9.76
C SER A 32 -7.67 3.11 -9.94
N PRO A 33 -8.16 3.24 -11.18
CA PRO A 33 -9.56 3.57 -11.42
C PRO A 33 -10.52 2.59 -10.73
N LEU A 34 -11.61 3.13 -10.21
CA LEU A 34 -12.68 2.37 -9.54
C LEU A 34 -13.97 2.41 -10.37
N PRO A 35 -14.82 1.38 -10.29
CA PRO A 35 -16.05 1.29 -11.08
C PRO A 35 -17.20 2.15 -10.53
N TYR A 36 -16.94 3.02 -9.57
CA TYR A 36 -17.90 3.91 -8.95
C TYR A 36 -17.31 5.32 -8.80
N GLU A 37 -18.17 6.33 -8.69
CA GLU A 37 -17.75 7.71 -8.50
C GLU A 37 -17.00 7.89 -7.17
N ASN A 38 -15.86 8.53 -7.26
CA ASN A 38 -15.02 8.88 -6.14
C ASN A 38 -14.15 10.11 -6.49
N ASP A 39 -13.51 10.72 -5.49
CA ASP A 39 -12.68 11.93 -5.62
C ASP A 39 -11.20 11.68 -5.31
N TRP A 40 -10.80 10.43 -5.15
CA TRP A 40 -9.46 10.05 -4.72
C TRP A 40 -8.70 9.12 -5.70
N ALA A 41 -9.38 8.30 -6.47
CA ALA A 41 -8.74 7.41 -7.42
C ALA A 41 -8.48 8.09 -8.79
N MET A 42 -7.51 7.58 -9.52
CA MET A 42 -7.26 8.00 -10.90
C MET A 42 -8.45 7.67 -11.79
N ARG A 43 -8.73 8.51 -12.77
CA ARG A 43 -9.71 8.22 -13.82
C ARG A 43 -9.09 7.38 -14.91
N GLU A 44 -9.85 6.47 -15.51
CA GLU A 44 -9.35 5.58 -16.56
C GLU A 44 -8.78 6.35 -17.76
N GLU A 45 -9.41 7.47 -18.14
CA GLU A 45 -8.97 8.33 -19.23
C GLU A 45 -7.61 9.01 -18.95
N ALA A 46 -7.17 9.04 -17.70
CA ALA A 46 -5.90 9.66 -17.33
C ALA A 46 -4.68 8.75 -17.56
N TYR A 47 -4.86 7.44 -17.81
CA TYR A 47 -3.73 6.53 -18.03
C TYR A 47 -2.72 6.99 -19.08
N PRO A 48 -3.11 7.45 -20.29
CA PRO A 48 -2.12 7.93 -21.27
C PRO A 48 -1.25 9.05 -20.72
N ALA A 49 -1.85 10.05 -20.07
CA ALA A 49 -1.13 11.17 -19.49
C ALA A 49 -0.24 10.73 -18.29
N TYR A 50 -0.69 9.75 -17.51
CA TYR A 50 0.08 9.14 -16.42
C TYR A 50 1.36 8.49 -16.94
N PHE A 51 1.26 7.67 -17.99
CA PHE A 51 2.42 6.99 -18.59
C PHE A 51 3.36 7.96 -19.29
N ASP A 52 2.83 8.93 -20.03
CA ASP A 52 3.61 9.95 -20.72
C ASP A 52 4.44 10.78 -19.73
N GLU A 53 3.84 11.19 -18.60
CA GLU A 53 4.55 11.95 -17.58
C GLU A 53 5.64 11.12 -16.90
N ILE A 54 5.39 9.84 -16.62
CA ILE A 54 6.40 8.94 -16.07
C ILE A 54 7.55 8.74 -17.07
N ALA A 55 7.25 8.55 -18.37
CA ALA A 55 8.27 8.40 -19.40
C ALA A 55 9.14 9.67 -19.50
N ARG A 56 8.52 10.85 -19.45
CA ARG A 56 9.21 12.15 -19.43
C ARG A 56 10.12 12.26 -18.20
N LEU A 57 9.65 11.89 -17.02
CA LEU A 57 10.43 11.94 -15.78
C LEU A 57 11.57 10.91 -15.79
N LYS A 58 11.35 9.69 -16.30
CA LYS A 58 12.42 8.68 -16.50
C LYS A 58 13.58 9.27 -17.30
N GLU A 59 13.30 9.97 -18.40
CA GLU A 59 14.35 10.60 -19.21
C GLU A 59 15.01 11.78 -18.48
N LEU A 60 14.23 12.63 -17.81
CA LEU A 60 14.73 13.82 -17.11
C LEU A 60 15.71 13.44 -15.97
N TYR A 61 15.40 12.37 -15.24
CA TYR A 61 16.14 11.96 -14.04
C TYR A 61 17.14 10.83 -14.28
N LYS A 62 17.30 10.31 -15.51
CA LYS A 62 18.09 9.13 -15.86
C LYS A 62 19.50 9.05 -15.27
N ASN A 63 20.13 10.19 -15.00
CA ASN A 63 21.48 10.29 -14.43
C ASN A 63 21.49 10.61 -12.92
N LYS A 64 20.33 10.74 -12.29
CA LYS A 64 20.20 11.12 -10.88
C LYS A 64 19.44 10.07 -10.06
N MET A 65 18.33 9.59 -10.59
CA MET A 65 17.38 8.78 -9.87
C MET A 65 16.59 7.90 -10.85
N GLU A 66 16.40 6.64 -10.54
CA GLU A 66 15.54 5.76 -11.31
C GLU A 66 14.07 6.09 -11.02
N ILE A 67 13.25 6.25 -12.05
CA ILE A 67 11.79 6.46 -11.92
C ILE A 67 11.08 5.19 -12.34
N TYR A 68 10.09 4.76 -11.57
CA TYR A 68 9.30 3.56 -11.82
C TYR A 68 7.81 3.87 -11.96
N CYS A 69 7.17 3.15 -12.88
CA CYS A 69 5.74 3.20 -13.13
C CYS A 69 5.06 2.09 -12.33
N GLY A 70 4.38 2.41 -11.25
CA GLY A 70 3.57 1.49 -10.50
C GLY A 70 2.09 1.87 -10.53
N ILE A 71 1.29 1.08 -9.84
CA ILE A 71 -0.11 1.33 -9.57
C ILE A 71 -0.43 0.78 -8.18
N GLU A 72 -1.23 1.49 -7.41
CA GLU A 72 -1.88 0.94 -6.24
C GLU A 72 -3.27 0.46 -6.64
N TRP A 73 -3.42 -0.85 -6.69
CA TRP A 73 -4.62 -1.50 -7.15
C TRP A 73 -5.54 -1.83 -6.00
N ASP A 74 -6.69 -1.16 -5.96
CA ASP A 74 -7.81 -1.54 -5.12
C ASP A 74 -8.46 -2.79 -5.67
N THR A 75 -8.28 -3.90 -4.98
CA THR A 75 -8.67 -5.22 -5.48
C THR A 75 -10.14 -5.58 -5.21
N ASP A 76 -10.97 -4.65 -4.73
CA ASP A 76 -12.43 -4.74 -4.85
C ASP A 76 -12.88 -4.67 -6.33
N THR A 77 -12.01 -4.20 -7.23
CA THR A 77 -12.20 -4.30 -8.67
C THR A 77 -11.80 -5.69 -9.17
N PRO A 78 -12.63 -6.35 -10.02
CA PRO A 78 -12.38 -7.73 -10.42
C PRO A 78 -11.17 -7.92 -11.33
N ARG A 79 -10.66 -6.85 -11.98
CA ARG A 79 -9.47 -6.86 -12.85
C ARG A 79 -8.72 -5.55 -12.75
N LEU A 80 -7.40 -5.61 -12.95
CA LEU A 80 -6.60 -4.41 -13.18
C LEU A 80 -7.17 -3.69 -14.42
N PRO A 81 -7.68 -2.47 -14.32
CA PRO A 81 -8.47 -1.86 -15.39
C PRO A 81 -7.81 -1.86 -16.76
N PHE A 82 -6.47 -1.73 -16.81
CA PHE A 82 -5.70 -1.73 -18.06
C PHE A 82 -5.63 -3.11 -18.77
N LEU A 83 -5.85 -4.22 -18.05
CA LEU A 83 -5.84 -5.57 -18.63
C LEU A 83 -7.16 -5.93 -19.34
N CYS A 84 -8.15 -5.05 -19.30
CA CYS A 84 -9.47 -5.30 -19.89
C CYS A 84 -9.54 -5.00 -21.39
N SER A 85 -8.51 -4.42 -22.03
CA SER A 85 -8.52 -4.26 -23.48
C SER A 85 -8.12 -5.57 -24.16
N GLU A 86 -9.10 -6.29 -24.69
CA GLU A 86 -8.89 -7.52 -25.48
C GLU A 86 -8.03 -7.32 -26.74
N SER A 87 -7.66 -6.07 -27.03
CA SER A 87 -6.88 -5.67 -28.21
C SER A 87 -5.37 -5.48 -27.94
N SER A 88 -4.89 -5.58 -26.70
CA SER A 88 -3.46 -5.42 -26.44
C SER A 88 -2.73 -6.75 -26.63
N GLU A 89 -1.87 -6.84 -27.64
CA GLU A 89 -0.85 -7.88 -27.80
C GLU A 89 0.17 -7.91 -26.63
N GLN A 90 0.09 -6.95 -25.71
CA GLN A 90 0.96 -6.83 -24.52
C GLN A 90 0.47 -7.77 -23.42
N LYS A 91 1.21 -8.83 -23.20
CA LYS A 91 0.96 -9.86 -22.19
C LYS A 91 1.24 -9.40 -20.75
N HIS A 92 1.73 -8.18 -20.52
CA HIS A 92 2.05 -7.61 -19.21
C HIS A 92 1.48 -6.20 -19.09
N PRO A 93 0.95 -5.81 -17.90
CA PRO A 93 0.59 -4.43 -17.67
C PRO A 93 1.83 -3.54 -17.85
N PRO A 94 1.67 -2.28 -18.27
CA PRO A 94 2.79 -1.35 -18.48
C PRO A 94 3.42 -0.87 -17.17
N PHE A 95 3.13 -1.55 -16.06
CA PHE A 95 3.63 -1.24 -14.73
C PHE A 95 4.91 -2.00 -14.41
N ASP A 96 5.87 -1.28 -13.83
CA ASP A 96 7.11 -1.87 -13.30
C ASP A 96 6.81 -2.67 -11.99
N TYR A 97 5.72 -2.35 -11.29
CA TYR A 97 5.22 -3.05 -10.09
C TYR A 97 3.75 -2.70 -9.81
N VAL A 98 3.07 -3.59 -9.10
CA VAL A 98 1.68 -3.45 -8.64
C VAL A 98 1.60 -3.64 -7.12
N ILE A 99 1.04 -2.64 -6.45
CA ILE A 99 0.72 -2.70 -5.01
C ILE A 99 -0.75 -3.10 -4.88
N GLY A 100 -1.03 -4.18 -4.17
CA GLY A 100 -2.41 -4.62 -3.89
C GLY A 100 -2.91 -4.03 -2.57
N ALA A 101 -3.95 -3.20 -2.63
CA ALA A 101 -4.53 -2.50 -1.50
C ALA A 101 -5.98 -2.92 -1.23
N ILE A 102 -6.43 -2.72 -0.01
CA ILE A 102 -7.83 -2.86 0.42
C ILE A 102 -8.23 -1.59 1.15
N HIS A 103 -9.00 -0.72 0.48
CA HIS A 103 -9.60 0.48 1.08
C HIS A 103 -11.09 0.34 1.32
N SER A 104 -11.73 -0.64 0.67
CA SER A 104 -13.17 -0.87 0.77
C SER A 104 -13.48 -2.34 0.96
N LEU A 105 -14.62 -2.60 1.59
CA LEU A 105 -15.19 -3.93 1.77
C LEU A 105 -16.66 -3.94 1.37
N VAL A 106 -17.18 -5.13 1.10
CA VAL A 106 -18.62 -5.34 0.87
C VAL A 106 -19.18 -6.24 1.94
N LYS A 107 -20.21 -5.78 2.67
CA LYS A 107 -20.94 -6.57 3.66
C LYS A 107 -22.44 -6.47 3.37
N ASN A 108 -23.11 -7.62 3.24
CA ASN A 108 -24.55 -7.69 2.94
C ASN A 108 -24.97 -6.90 1.68
N GLY A 109 -24.07 -6.78 0.69
CA GLY A 109 -24.31 -6.02 -0.55
C GLY A 109 -24.06 -4.50 -0.44
N GLU A 110 -23.64 -4.00 0.71
CA GLU A 110 -23.24 -2.61 0.93
C GLU A 110 -21.72 -2.48 0.81
N LEU A 111 -21.26 -1.59 -0.09
CA LEU A 111 -19.85 -1.19 -0.22
C LEU A 111 -19.57 -0.08 0.78
N PHE A 112 -18.46 -0.19 1.52
CA PHE A 112 -18.01 0.84 2.46
C PHE A 112 -16.47 0.92 2.51
N SER A 113 -15.96 2.11 2.80
CA SER A 113 -14.53 2.31 3.03
C SER A 113 -14.15 2.02 4.48
N VAL A 114 -12.99 1.37 4.68
CA VAL A 114 -12.43 1.11 6.02
C VAL A 114 -11.60 2.27 6.55
N ASP A 115 -11.25 3.23 5.68
CA ASP A 115 -10.25 4.24 5.99
C ASP A 115 -10.65 5.68 5.58
N TYR A 116 -11.91 5.94 5.18
CA TYR A 116 -12.35 7.26 4.75
C TYR A 116 -12.48 8.24 5.94
N THR A 117 -13.38 7.94 6.91
CA THR A 117 -13.43 8.65 8.19
C THR A 117 -13.68 7.71 9.35
N LYS A 118 -13.28 8.14 10.58
CA LYS A 118 -13.52 7.36 11.80
C LYS A 118 -15.01 7.16 12.07
N GLU A 119 -15.79 8.20 11.87
CA GLU A 119 -17.25 8.21 12.12
C GLU A 119 -17.94 7.20 11.22
N LEU A 120 -17.59 7.16 9.93
CA LEU A 120 -18.14 6.17 8.98
C LEU A 120 -17.74 4.75 9.36
N LEU A 121 -16.48 4.52 9.73
CA LEU A 121 -16.04 3.20 10.17
C LEU A 121 -16.84 2.72 11.40
N LEU A 122 -17.04 3.60 12.40
CA LEU A 122 -17.79 3.26 13.60
C LEU A 122 -19.27 3.00 13.31
N ASP A 123 -19.88 3.77 12.42
CA ASP A 123 -21.27 3.55 11.96
C ASP A 123 -21.40 2.18 11.28
N VAL A 124 -20.49 1.87 10.37
CA VAL A 124 -20.43 0.56 9.69
C VAL A 124 -20.27 -0.59 10.68
N VAL A 125 -19.33 -0.48 11.63
CA VAL A 125 -19.14 -1.51 12.65
C VAL A 125 -20.43 -1.73 13.46
N HIS A 126 -21.11 -0.66 13.85
CA HIS A 126 -22.36 -0.77 14.58
C HIS A 126 -23.48 -1.41 13.74
N ARG A 127 -23.69 -0.96 12.50
CA ARG A 127 -24.81 -1.38 11.65
C ARG A 127 -24.63 -2.75 11.03
N LEU A 128 -23.42 -3.02 10.50
CA LEU A 128 -23.18 -4.21 9.69
C LEU A 128 -22.52 -5.36 10.48
N TYR A 129 -21.88 -5.04 11.60
CA TYR A 129 -21.13 -6.00 12.42
C TYR A 129 -21.64 -6.08 13.87
N GLY A 130 -22.74 -5.39 14.21
CA GLY A 130 -23.31 -5.42 15.58
C GLY A 130 -22.34 -4.95 16.67
N GLY A 131 -21.32 -4.17 16.31
CA GLY A 131 -20.26 -3.71 17.21
C GLY A 131 -19.04 -4.64 17.30
N ASP A 132 -19.03 -5.76 16.56
CA ASP A 132 -17.90 -6.72 16.57
C ASP A 132 -16.77 -6.30 15.62
N PHE A 133 -15.73 -5.66 16.17
CA PHE A 133 -14.52 -5.32 15.43
C PHE A 133 -13.72 -6.55 14.95
N TRP A 134 -13.81 -7.67 15.65
CA TRP A 134 -13.09 -8.87 15.24
C TRP A 134 -13.69 -9.49 13.97
N GLU A 135 -15.00 -9.40 13.80
CA GLU A 135 -15.65 -9.81 12.56
C GLU A 135 -15.24 -8.91 11.39
N LEU A 136 -15.20 -7.59 11.60
CA LEU A 136 -14.66 -6.65 10.61
C LEU A 136 -13.20 -6.96 10.26
N CYS A 137 -12.34 -7.21 11.25
CA CYS A 137 -10.95 -7.58 11.02
C CYS A 137 -10.83 -8.88 10.20
N ARG A 138 -11.64 -9.90 10.49
CA ARG A 138 -11.67 -11.14 9.68
C ARG A 138 -12.04 -10.89 8.23
N ASP A 139 -13.06 -10.07 7.98
CA ASP A 139 -13.46 -9.71 6.61
C ASP A 139 -12.35 -8.92 5.91
N TYR A 140 -11.73 -7.94 6.60
CA TYR A 140 -10.62 -7.17 6.08
C TYR A 140 -9.43 -8.06 5.68
N TYR A 141 -8.93 -8.88 6.58
CA TYR A 141 -7.79 -9.76 6.30
C TYR A 141 -8.12 -10.84 5.27
N SER A 142 -9.38 -11.29 5.18
CA SER A 142 -9.83 -12.17 4.10
C SER A 142 -9.71 -11.48 2.74
N ALA A 143 -10.08 -10.20 2.65
CA ALA A 143 -9.91 -9.40 1.43
C ALA A 143 -8.42 -9.17 1.09
N VAL A 144 -7.58 -8.88 2.10
CA VAL A 144 -6.11 -8.79 1.93
C VAL A 144 -5.54 -10.08 1.35
N VAL A 145 -5.94 -11.25 1.85
CA VAL A 145 -5.52 -12.54 1.29
C VAL A 145 -5.94 -12.67 -0.18
N GLN A 146 -7.20 -12.33 -0.51
CA GLN A 146 -7.68 -12.40 -1.89
C GLN A 146 -6.89 -11.48 -2.82
N SER A 147 -6.58 -10.26 -2.37
CA SER A 147 -5.71 -9.33 -3.09
C SER A 147 -4.32 -9.92 -3.31
N ALA A 148 -3.67 -10.33 -2.23
CA ALA A 148 -2.31 -10.85 -2.23
C ALA A 148 -2.13 -12.11 -3.10
N LEU A 149 -3.18 -12.90 -3.28
CA LEU A 149 -3.14 -14.10 -4.12
C LEU A 149 -3.32 -13.83 -5.62
N ARG A 150 -3.59 -12.59 -6.02
CA ARG A 150 -3.64 -12.22 -7.44
C ARG A 150 -2.24 -12.24 -8.03
N PRO A 151 -2.03 -12.87 -9.19
CA PRO A 151 -0.69 -13.02 -9.78
C PRO A 151 -0.04 -11.70 -10.18
N GLU A 152 -0.84 -10.66 -10.42
CA GLU A 152 -0.39 -9.33 -10.81
C GLU A 152 0.18 -8.51 -9.64
N VAL A 153 -0.17 -8.83 -8.40
CA VAL A 153 0.26 -8.09 -7.21
C VAL A 153 1.69 -8.47 -6.85
N ASP A 154 2.57 -7.48 -6.74
CA ASP A 154 3.97 -7.64 -6.33
C ASP A 154 4.17 -7.30 -4.85
N ILE A 155 3.39 -6.36 -4.32
CA ILE A 155 3.52 -5.82 -2.97
C ILE A 155 2.16 -5.79 -2.29
N VAL A 156 2.08 -6.26 -1.05
CA VAL A 156 0.91 -6.06 -0.17
C VAL A 156 1.04 -4.68 0.46
N ALA A 157 0.07 -3.80 0.20
CA ALA A 157 -0.02 -2.47 0.78
C ALA A 157 -0.33 -2.55 2.29
N HIS A 158 0.12 -1.55 3.03
CA HIS A 158 -0.31 -1.23 4.42
C HIS A 158 -1.16 -2.33 5.10
N PHE A 159 -0.50 -3.46 5.42
CA PHE A 159 -1.12 -4.74 5.78
C PHE A 159 -2.23 -4.65 6.85
N ASP A 160 -2.16 -3.67 7.74
CA ASP A 160 -3.10 -3.42 8.82
C ASP A 160 -3.80 -2.04 8.72
N LEU A 161 -4.13 -1.57 7.50
CA LEU A 161 -4.83 -0.30 7.28
C LEU A 161 -6.10 -0.15 8.13
N ILE A 162 -6.77 -1.27 8.43
CA ILE A 162 -7.94 -1.31 9.32
C ILE A 162 -7.69 -0.65 10.69
N THR A 163 -6.44 -0.45 11.07
CA THR A 163 -6.04 0.22 12.32
C THR A 163 -5.85 1.73 12.17
N LYS A 164 -6.16 2.33 11.01
CA LYS A 164 -5.92 3.76 10.72
C LYS A 164 -6.47 4.69 11.81
N TYR A 165 -7.66 4.42 12.29
CA TYR A 165 -8.33 5.24 13.29
C TYR A 165 -8.19 4.72 14.73
N ASN A 166 -7.37 3.70 14.94
CA ASN A 166 -7.18 3.06 16.24
C ASN A 166 -6.04 3.68 17.05
N ARG A 167 -5.86 5.00 16.94
CA ARG A 167 -4.81 5.72 17.68
C ARG A 167 -4.94 5.49 19.18
N GLY A 168 -3.83 5.09 19.81
CA GLY A 168 -3.81 4.76 21.25
C GLY A 168 -4.68 3.57 21.64
N SER A 169 -4.93 2.64 20.72
CA SER A 169 -5.77 1.45 20.94
C SER A 169 -7.18 1.78 21.45
N ASN A 170 -7.76 2.86 20.96
CA ASN A 170 -9.06 3.35 21.45
C ASN A 170 -10.29 2.61 20.89
N LEU A 171 -10.10 1.76 19.87
CA LEU A 171 -11.14 0.90 19.30
C LEU A 171 -10.95 -0.54 19.75
N PHE A 172 -9.73 -1.03 19.72
CA PHE A 172 -9.32 -2.34 20.22
C PHE A 172 -7.79 -2.34 20.51
N ASP A 173 -7.30 -3.28 21.32
CA ASP A 173 -5.86 -3.42 21.54
C ASP A 173 -5.21 -4.15 20.35
N GLU A 174 -4.36 -3.46 19.59
CA GLU A 174 -3.62 -4.04 18.45
C GLU A 174 -2.60 -5.13 18.87
N ARG A 175 -2.41 -5.33 20.19
CA ARG A 175 -1.60 -6.41 20.76
C ARG A 175 -2.43 -7.56 21.29
N ASP A 176 -3.76 -7.45 21.21
CA ASP A 176 -4.67 -8.54 21.61
C ASP A 176 -4.38 -9.76 20.75
N SER A 177 -4.28 -10.93 21.42
CA SER A 177 -4.00 -12.18 20.71
C SER A 177 -5.05 -12.51 19.66
N ALA A 178 -6.33 -12.20 19.91
CA ALA A 178 -7.39 -12.42 18.94
C ALA A 178 -7.18 -11.62 17.64
N TYR A 179 -6.72 -10.37 17.72
CA TYR A 179 -6.36 -9.56 16.56
C TYR A 179 -5.13 -10.13 15.83
N LEU A 180 -4.07 -10.40 16.60
CA LEU A 180 -2.82 -10.92 16.05
C LEU A 180 -3.01 -12.29 15.39
N ASP A 181 -3.85 -13.16 15.96
CA ASP A 181 -4.15 -14.48 15.40
C ASP A 181 -4.90 -14.35 14.06
N ILE A 182 -5.86 -13.41 13.92
CA ILE A 182 -6.54 -13.13 12.65
C ILE A 182 -5.54 -12.68 11.57
N ALA A 183 -4.67 -11.72 11.90
CA ALA A 183 -3.67 -11.23 10.97
C ALA A 183 -2.62 -12.29 10.59
N LYS A 184 -2.21 -13.11 11.58
CA LYS A 184 -1.26 -14.20 11.38
C LYS A 184 -1.83 -15.30 10.48
N GLU A 185 -3.07 -15.70 10.69
CA GLU A 185 -3.74 -16.67 9.81
C GLU A 185 -3.77 -16.17 8.35
N ALA A 186 -4.07 -14.89 8.15
CA ALA A 186 -4.03 -14.29 6.82
C ALA A 186 -2.63 -14.34 6.20
N LEU A 187 -1.59 -13.99 6.99
CA LEU A 187 -0.20 -14.07 6.55
C LEU A 187 0.18 -15.50 6.17
N GLU A 188 -0.14 -16.49 6.99
CA GLU A 188 0.16 -17.91 6.72
C GLU A 188 -0.48 -18.37 5.40
N ARG A 189 -1.73 -18.01 5.15
CA ARG A 189 -2.43 -18.31 3.90
C ARG A 189 -1.77 -17.66 2.68
N ILE A 190 -1.27 -16.44 2.82
CA ILE A 190 -0.53 -15.77 1.75
C ILE A 190 0.80 -16.48 1.50
N LEU A 191 1.59 -16.72 2.55
CA LEU A 191 2.92 -17.32 2.43
C LEU A 191 2.90 -18.77 1.92
N GLU A 192 1.85 -19.53 2.21
CA GLU A 192 1.66 -20.88 1.65
C GLU A 192 1.64 -20.87 0.11
N LYS A 193 1.06 -19.85 -0.49
CA LYS A 193 0.90 -19.73 -1.95
C LYS A 193 1.94 -18.81 -2.60
N ARG A 194 2.37 -17.78 -1.89
CA ARG A 194 3.26 -16.73 -2.38
C ARG A 194 4.37 -16.38 -1.37
N PRO A 195 5.32 -17.28 -1.09
CA PRO A 195 6.33 -17.13 -0.04
C PRO A 195 7.35 -16.00 -0.29
N HIS A 196 7.33 -15.40 -1.48
CA HIS A 196 8.24 -14.32 -1.87
C HIS A 196 7.53 -13.00 -2.16
N LEU A 197 6.25 -12.90 -1.84
CA LEU A 197 5.48 -11.67 -1.99
C LEU A 197 6.01 -10.60 -1.04
N PHE A 198 6.17 -9.37 -1.55
CA PHE A 198 6.64 -8.26 -0.74
C PHE A 198 5.53 -7.70 0.13
N PHE A 199 5.91 -7.25 1.33
CA PHE A 199 5.04 -6.49 2.20
C PHE A 199 5.63 -5.11 2.43
N GLU A 200 4.76 -4.13 2.43
CA GLU A 200 5.08 -2.75 2.64
C GLU A 200 5.33 -2.44 4.11
N ILE A 201 6.37 -1.63 4.39
CA ILE A 201 6.47 -0.85 5.62
C ILE A 201 6.13 0.57 5.20
N ASN A 202 4.90 0.98 5.49
CA ASN A 202 4.33 2.22 4.98
C ASN A 202 4.33 3.30 6.06
N THR A 203 5.13 4.34 5.86
CA THR A 203 5.23 5.46 6.81
C THR A 203 4.24 6.57 6.54
N GLY A 204 3.45 6.51 5.46
CA GLY A 204 2.52 7.56 5.05
C GLY A 204 1.49 7.93 6.11
N VAL A 205 1.03 6.95 6.89
CA VAL A 205 0.08 7.18 7.99
C VAL A 205 0.66 8.08 9.08
N MET A 206 1.96 8.03 9.33
CA MET A 206 2.62 8.90 10.31
C MET A 206 2.56 10.37 9.87
N ALA A 207 2.73 10.62 8.56
CA ALA A 207 2.63 11.95 7.97
C ALA A 207 1.19 12.46 7.86
N ARG A 208 0.23 11.58 7.49
CA ARG A 208 -1.14 11.98 7.15
C ARG A 208 -2.10 11.95 8.34
N ALA A 209 -2.00 10.95 9.20
CA ALA A 209 -2.91 10.73 10.31
C ALA A 209 -2.26 10.88 11.69
N GLY A 210 -0.95 11.18 11.74
CA GLY A 210 -0.22 11.34 12.99
C GLY A 210 -0.19 10.05 13.83
N LYS A 211 -0.23 8.88 13.20
CA LYS A 211 -0.03 7.60 13.88
C LYS A 211 1.42 7.52 14.36
N GLU A 212 1.65 6.89 15.51
CA GLU A 212 2.95 6.87 16.18
C GLU A 212 3.95 5.91 15.51
N TYR A 213 3.46 5.01 14.66
CA TYR A 213 4.23 3.98 13.96
C TYR A 213 3.68 3.74 12.55
N PRO A 214 4.50 3.14 11.65
CA PRO A 214 4.08 2.83 10.29
C PRO A 214 3.07 1.66 10.24
N TYR A 215 2.58 1.36 9.05
CA TYR A 215 2.00 0.05 8.76
C TYR A 215 3.12 -0.91 8.31
N PRO A 216 3.08 -2.18 8.76
CA PRO A 216 2.24 -2.66 9.84
C PRO A 216 2.73 -2.19 11.21
N ALA A 217 1.83 -2.22 12.19
CA ALA A 217 2.14 -1.93 13.59
C ALA A 217 3.28 -2.83 14.11
N PRO A 218 4.07 -2.36 15.12
CA PRO A 218 5.28 -3.08 15.56
C PRO A 218 5.06 -4.56 15.90
N ALA A 219 3.91 -4.93 16.49
CA ALA A 219 3.62 -6.33 16.80
C ALA A 219 3.45 -7.19 15.54
N LEU A 220 2.80 -6.67 14.50
CA LEU A 220 2.67 -7.36 13.21
C LEU A 220 3.97 -7.34 12.41
N LEU A 221 4.74 -6.25 12.48
CA LEU A 221 6.07 -6.19 11.87
C LEU A 221 6.99 -7.28 12.45
N HIS A 222 6.94 -7.49 13.77
CA HIS A 222 7.65 -8.59 14.42
C HIS A 222 7.28 -9.95 13.79
N ILE A 223 5.99 -10.23 13.64
CA ILE A 223 5.48 -11.47 13.02
C ILE A 223 5.97 -11.60 11.57
N LEU A 224 5.93 -10.53 10.77
CA LEU A 224 6.46 -10.55 9.41
C LEU A 224 7.97 -10.88 9.37
N CYS A 225 8.74 -10.28 10.28
CA CYS A 225 10.19 -10.52 10.38
C CYS A 225 10.52 -11.95 10.80
N GLU A 226 9.81 -12.51 11.80
CA GLU A 226 9.98 -13.90 12.24
C GLU A 226 9.68 -14.91 11.12
N ASN A 227 8.70 -14.62 10.26
CA ASN A 227 8.38 -15.44 9.10
C ASN A 227 9.28 -15.17 7.88
N GLY A 228 10.27 -14.29 8.01
CA GLY A 228 11.25 -13.99 6.95
C GLY A 228 10.62 -13.37 5.72
N VAL A 229 9.54 -12.60 5.88
CA VAL A 229 8.82 -11.94 4.78
C VAL A 229 9.72 -10.91 4.10
N PRO A 230 9.76 -10.84 2.76
CA PRO A 230 10.44 -9.76 2.05
C PRO A 230 9.72 -8.42 2.30
N LEU A 231 10.46 -7.41 2.76
CA LEU A 231 9.92 -6.10 3.14
C LEU A 231 10.41 -5.01 2.19
N ILE A 232 9.58 -4.02 1.94
CA ILE A 232 9.92 -2.80 1.20
C ILE A 232 9.46 -1.57 2.00
N LEU A 233 10.36 -0.60 2.20
CA LEU A 233 10.02 0.65 2.88
C LEU A 233 9.45 1.64 1.87
N THR A 234 8.27 2.18 2.16
CA THR A 234 7.57 3.15 1.33
C THR A 234 7.15 4.37 2.15
N GLY A 235 7.01 5.49 1.45
CA GLY A 235 6.54 6.73 2.07
C GLY A 235 5.06 6.99 1.87
N ASP A 236 4.43 6.37 0.87
CA ASP A 236 3.03 6.62 0.50
C ASP A 236 2.70 8.12 0.52
N CYS A 237 3.60 8.88 -0.15
CA CYS A 237 3.64 10.32 -0.05
C CYS A 237 2.57 10.95 -0.95
N HIS A 238 1.68 11.75 -0.34
CA HIS A 238 0.66 12.54 -1.04
C HIS A 238 1.05 14.03 -1.15
N ARG A 239 2.15 14.41 -0.54
CA ARG A 239 2.72 15.77 -0.55
C ARG A 239 4.25 15.71 -0.54
N PRO A 240 4.95 16.67 -1.16
CA PRO A 240 6.41 16.71 -1.12
C PRO A 240 6.99 16.76 0.30
N GLU A 241 6.29 17.39 1.24
CA GLU A 241 6.72 17.52 2.63
C GLU A 241 6.70 16.20 3.41
N HIS A 242 6.02 15.18 2.88
CA HIS A 242 5.92 13.87 3.51
C HIS A 242 7.16 12.98 3.28
N PHE A 243 8.02 13.33 2.30
CA PHE A 243 9.24 12.56 2.07
C PHE A 243 10.12 12.54 3.32
N GLY A 244 10.57 11.33 3.70
CA GLY A 244 11.41 11.11 4.86
C GLY A 244 10.68 11.02 6.20
N VAL A 245 9.40 11.40 6.27
CA VAL A 245 8.64 11.29 7.52
C VAL A 245 8.53 9.81 7.93
N GLY A 246 8.98 9.51 9.14
CA GLY A 246 8.93 8.15 9.71
C GLY A 246 10.01 7.19 9.23
N TYR A 247 10.88 7.56 8.28
CA TYR A 247 11.91 6.66 7.75
C TYR A 247 12.93 6.23 8.80
N ASP A 248 13.43 7.17 9.61
CA ASP A 248 14.37 6.84 10.70
C ASP A 248 13.71 5.92 11.73
N PHE A 249 12.46 6.20 12.09
CA PHE A 249 11.70 5.36 13.01
C PHE A 249 11.50 3.94 12.44
N ALA A 250 11.09 3.82 11.17
CA ALA A 250 10.95 2.53 10.51
C ALA A 250 12.28 1.77 10.44
N ARG A 251 13.38 2.49 10.16
CA ARG A 251 14.72 1.90 10.14
C ARG A 251 15.14 1.37 11.52
N GLU A 252 14.87 2.12 12.59
CA GLU A 252 15.16 1.68 13.97
C GLU A 252 14.34 0.43 14.32
N LEU A 253 13.06 0.37 13.96
CA LEU A 253 12.23 -0.82 14.14
C LEU A 253 12.83 -2.03 13.40
N LEU A 254 13.20 -1.87 12.14
CA LEU A 254 13.79 -2.93 11.33
C LEU A 254 15.12 -3.44 11.89
N LEU A 255 15.95 -2.53 12.40
CA LEU A 255 17.21 -2.90 13.07
C LEU A 255 16.94 -3.69 14.36
N LYS A 256 15.95 -3.25 15.16
CA LYS A 256 15.54 -3.94 16.39
C LYS A 256 15.02 -5.35 16.10
N GLU A 257 14.20 -5.49 15.07
CA GLU A 257 13.65 -6.78 14.63
C GLU A 257 14.70 -7.64 13.89
N ARG A 258 15.91 -7.10 13.63
CA ARG A 258 16.96 -7.77 12.81
C ARG A 258 16.39 -8.22 11.48
N ALA A 259 15.57 -7.36 10.85
CA ALA A 259 14.82 -7.68 9.66
C ALA A 259 15.69 -8.32 8.58
N PRO A 260 15.43 -9.56 8.18
CA PRO A 260 16.38 -10.34 7.37
C PRO A 260 16.36 -9.94 5.90
N ARG A 261 15.31 -9.26 5.44
CA ARG A 261 15.02 -9.10 4.02
C ARG A 261 14.39 -7.75 3.70
N LEU A 262 15.16 -6.67 3.73
CA LEU A 262 14.72 -5.39 3.17
C LEU A 262 15.13 -5.30 1.69
N TYR A 263 14.23 -4.77 0.86
CA TYR A 263 14.43 -4.62 -0.58
C TYR A 263 14.12 -3.21 -1.04
N LEU A 264 14.69 -2.84 -2.17
CA LEU A 264 14.31 -1.68 -2.97
C LEU A 264 14.20 -2.07 -4.45
N LEU A 265 13.43 -1.33 -5.22
CA LEU A 265 13.34 -1.49 -6.66
C LEU A 265 14.48 -0.69 -7.32
N SER A 266 15.41 -1.37 -7.99
CA SER A 266 16.54 -0.75 -8.69
C SER A 266 17.03 -1.63 -9.83
N GLY A 267 17.36 -1.02 -10.97
CA GLY A 267 17.71 -1.72 -12.20
C GLY A 267 16.57 -2.62 -12.70
N GLY A 268 15.32 -2.19 -12.52
CA GLY A 268 14.12 -2.93 -12.92
C GLY A 268 13.85 -4.20 -12.09
N LYS A 269 14.46 -4.36 -10.92
CA LYS A 269 14.29 -5.55 -10.06
C LYS A 269 14.29 -5.17 -8.59
N PHE A 270 13.56 -5.93 -7.78
CA PHE A 270 13.67 -5.85 -6.33
C PHE A 270 15.03 -6.43 -5.88
N ARG A 271 15.85 -5.57 -5.27
CA ARG A 271 17.20 -5.91 -4.81
C ARG A 271 17.25 -5.85 -3.29
N LYS A 272 17.83 -6.89 -2.68
CA LYS A 272 18.09 -6.90 -1.26
C LYS A 272 19.09 -5.79 -0.89
N VAL A 273 18.80 -5.06 0.18
CA VAL A 273 19.65 -4.00 0.72
C VAL A 273 19.98 -4.25 2.18
N ALA A 274 21.11 -3.70 2.62
CA ALA A 274 21.45 -3.65 4.05
C ALA A 274 20.71 -2.47 4.71
N LEU A 275 20.39 -2.62 5.98
CA LEU A 275 19.80 -1.58 6.83
C LEU A 275 20.85 -0.56 7.30
#